data_96ddf2412d784ba86f34a6b05f2e961a
#
_entry.id   96ddf2412d784ba86f34a6b05f2e961a
#
_cell.length_a   1.000
_cell.length_b   1.000
_cell.length_c   1.000
_cell.angle_alpha   90.00
_cell.angle_beta   90.00
_cell.angle_gamma   90.00
#
_symmetry.space_group_name_H-M   'P 1'
#
loop_
_entity.id
_entity.type
_entity.pdbx_description
1 polymer ?
#
loop_
_entity_poly.entity_id
_entity_poly.type
_entity_poly.pdbx_seq_one_letter_code
_entity_poly.pdbx_strand_id
1 'polypeptide(L)'
;GILKMEDEAGQDGKVLAVPTNKILSLYTRWLKPEDLSPIRLKTIAHFFEHYKDLEEGKWVKILGWEGPEAATKEIMDGIANYNKAHA
;
A
#
# COMPACT_ATOMS: atom_id res chain seq x y z
N GLY A 1 6.38 -0.60 -3.49
CA GLY A 1 6.40 -0.50 -2.04
C GLY A 1 5.04 -0.68 -1.40
N ILE A 2 4.96 -0.38 -0.15
CA ILE A 2 3.73 -0.56 0.63
C ILE A 2 3.57 0.59 1.62
N LEU A 3 2.35 1.11 1.74
CA LEU A 3 1.97 2.02 2.81
C LEU A 3 1.40 1.18 3.95
N LYS A 4 2.12 1.15 5.06
CA LYS A 4 1.65 0.47 6.28
C LYS A 4 0.64 1.35 6.98
N MET A 5 -0.51 0.79 7.27
CA MET A 5 -1.57 1.49 7.99
C MET A 5 -2.40 0.52 8.81
N GLU A 6 -3.21 1.06 9.69
CA GLU A 6 -4.06 0.31 10.60
C GLU A 6 -5.42 0.98 10.66
N ASP A 7 -6.48 0.18 10.76
CA ASP A 7 -7.83 0.68 10.90
C ASP A 7 -8.59 -0.12 11.97
N GLU A 8 -9.88 0.11 12.10
CA GLU A 8 -10.72 -0.55 13.11
C GLU A 8 -10.77 -2.08 12.95
N ALA A 9 -10.46 -2.58 11.76
CA ALA A 9 -10.40 -4.02 11.48
C ALA A 9 -9.01 -4.63 11.69
N GLY A 10 -7.99 -3.80 11.97
CA GLY A 10 -6.61 -4.22 12.20
C GLY A 10 -5.62 -3.69 11.17
N GLN A 11 -4.56 -4.43 10.91
CA GLN A 11 -3.54 -4.03 9.94
C GLN A 11 -4.09 -4.06 8.52
N ASP A 12 -3.80 -3.01 7.76
CA ASP A 12 -4.25 -2.84 6.38
C ASP A 12 -3.12 -2.21 5.56
N GLY A 13 -2.33 -3.05 4.91
CA GLY A 13 -1.25 -2.58 4.05
C GLY A 13 -1.75 -2.27 2.64
N LYS A 14 -1.43 -1.10 2.12
CA LYS A 14 -1.77 -0.70 0.75
C LYS A 14 -0.55 -0.83 -0.15
N VAL A 15 -0.55 -1.83 -1.01
CA VAL A 15 0.55 -2.06 -1.95
C VAL A 15 0.48 -1.06 -3.09
N LEU A 16 1.61 -0.38 -3.33
CA LEU A 16 1.76 0.51 -4.48
C LEU A 16 2.47 -0.25 -5.59
N ALA A 17 1.78 -0.42 -6.71
CA ALA A 17 2.30 -1.11 -7.88
C ALA A 17 2.31 -0.16 -9.07
N VAL A 18 3.21 -0.40 -10.02
CA VAL A 18 3.28 0.35 -11.26
C VAL A 18 3.28 -0.62 -12.45
N PRO A 19 2.81 -0.18 -13.64
CA PRO A 19 2.84 -1.04 -14.82
C PRO A 19 4.26 -1.49 -15.17
N THR A 20 4.38 -2.68 -15.73
CA THR A 20 5.69 -3.18 -16.18
C THR A 20 6.19 -2.34 -17.36
N ASN A 21 7.50 -2.40 -17.61
CA ASN A 21 8.13 -1.72 -18.74
C ASN A 21 7.53 -2.14 -20.10
N LYS A 22 7.02 -3.37 -20.18
CA LYS A 22 6.37 -3.87 -21.40
C LYS A 22 5.08 -3.13 -21.73
N ILE A 23 4.43 -2.56 -20.71
CA ILE A 23 3.17 -1.84 -20.87
C ILE A 23 3.43 -0.34 -20.98
N LEU A 24 4.27 0.21 -20.07
CA LEU A 24 4.50 1.65 -20.00
C LEU A 24 5.89 1.94 -19.43
N SER A 25 6.78 2.43 -20.29
CA SER A 25 8.18 2.69 -19.93
C SER A 25 8.38 3.87 -18.98
N LEU A 26 7.37 4.72 -18.79
CA LEU A 26 7.44 5.91 -17.92
C LEU A 26 7.80 5.56 -16.47
N TYR A 27 7.51 4.34 -16.03
CA TYR A 27 7.70 3.91 -14.65
C TYR A 27 8.94 3.05 -14.42
N THR A 28 9.85 2.98 -15.39
CA THR A 28 11.06 2.15 -15.28
C THR A 28 11.96 2.52 -14.11
N ARG A 29 11.91 3.79 -13.66
CA ARG A 29 12.74 4.32 -12.59
C ARG A 29 12.09 4.19 -11.21
N TRP A 30 10.84 3.78 -11.13
CA TRP A 30 10.08 3.71 -9.88
C TRP A 30 10.15 2.30 -9.31
N LEU A 31 11.25 2.00 -8.62
CA LEU A 31 11.51 0.68 -8.03
C LEU A 31 11.15 0.61 -6.54
N LYS A 32 11.11 1.75 -5.86
CA LYS A 32 10.82 1.85 -4.42
C LYS A 32 10.10 3.16 -4.15
N PRO A 33 9.43 3.30 -2.97
CA PRO A 33 8.68 4.53 -2.67
C PRO A 33 9.50 5.81 -2.78
N GLU A 34 10.77 5.78 -2.39
CA GLU A 34 11.65 6.96 -2.43
C GLU A 34 11.92 7.46 -3.85
N ASP A 35 11.62 6.65 -4.87
CA ASP A 35 11.76 7.07 -6.26
C ASP A 35 10.63 8.01 -6.70
N LEU A 36 9.52 8.03 -5.97
CA LEU A 36 8.45 8.99 -6.18
C LEU A 36 8.78 10.29 -5.45
N SER A 37 8.22 11.40 -5.93
CA SER A 37 8.39 12.67 -5.22
C SER A 37 7.77 12.61 -3.83
N PRO A 38 8.34 13.29 -2.82
CA PRO A 38 7.76 13.31 -1.47
C PRO A 38 6.30 13.76 -1.45
N ILE A 39 5.91 14.68 -2.30
CA ILE A 39 4.52 15.17 -2.35
C ILE A 39 3.56 14.09 -2.84
N ARG A 40 3.98 13.22 -3.75
CA ARG A 40 3.15 12.10 -4.20
C ARG A 40 2.91 11.10 -3.08
N LEU A 41 3.94 10.76 -2.34
CA LEU A 41 3.82 9.85 -1.18
C LEU A 41 2.91 10.45 -0.11
N LYS A 42 3.05 11.75 0.16
CA LYS A 42 2.20 12.46 1.12
C LYS A 42 0.75 12.50 0.66
N THR A 43 0.52 12.73 -0.63
CA THR A 43 -0.83 12.79 -1.20
C THR A 43 -1.55 11.45 -1.05
N ILE A 44 -0.86 10.35 -1.35
CA ILE A 44 -1.41 9.00 -1.20
C ILE A 44 -1.73 8.71 0.27
N ALA A 45 -0.79 8.98 1.17
CA ALA A 45 -0.98 8.75 2.60
C ALA A 45 -2.12 9.61 3.15
N HIS A 46 -2.19 10.88 2.76
CA HIS A 46 -3.25 11.79 3.16
C HIS A 46 -4.63 11.28 2.73
N PHE A 47 -4.74 10.77 1.51
CA PHE A 47 -6.00 10.17 1.04
C PHE A 47 -6.46 9.05 1.98
N PHE A 48 -5.58 8.10 2.29
CA PHE A 48 -5.94 6.97 3.13
C PHE A 48 -6.15 7.35 4.60
N GLU A 49 -5.51 8.41 5.07
CA GLU A 49 -5.73 8.92 6.43
C GLU A 49 -7.14 9.47 6.61
N HIS A 50 -7.72 10.02 5.55
CA HIS A 50 -8.97 10.79 5.62
C HIS A 50 -10.17 10.18 4.89
N TYR A 51 -9.99 9.15 4.07
CA TYR A 51 -11.08 8.66 3.22
C TYR A 51 -12.27 8.06 3.99
N LYS A 52 -12.09 7.72 5.27
CA LYS A 52 -13.15 7.21 6.13
C LYS A 52 -13.69 8.25 7.12
N ASP A 53 -13.27 9.50 7.04
CA ASP A 53 -13.61 10.52 8.05
C ASP A 53 -15.10 10.71 8.24
N LEU A 54 -15.91 10.51 7.21
CA LEU A 54 -17.36 10.68 7.27
C LEU A 54 -18.10 9.42 7.72
N GLU A 55 -17.39 8.30 7.92
CA GLU A 55 -17.98 7.04 8.38
C GLU A 55 -17.88 6.94 9.90
N GLU A 56 -19.01 6.83 10.57
CA GLU A 56 -19.06 6.73 12.02
C GLU A 56 -18.40 5.43 12.51
N GLY A 57 -17.56 5.54 13.56
CA GLY A 57 -16.88 4.40 14.15
C GLY A 57 -15.67 3.90 13.38
N LYS A 58 -15.34 4.54 12.26
CA LYS A 58 -14.19 4.17 11.44
C LYS A 58 -13.01 5.11 11.70
N TRP A 59 -11.80 4.56 11.66
CA TRP A 59 -10.59 5.34 11.85
C TRP A 59 -9.45 4.71 11.06
N VAL A 60 -8.41 5.50 10.78
CA VAL A 60 -7.20 5.07 10.08
C VAL A 60 -5.98 5.69 10.76
N LYS A 61 -4.95 4.88 10.97
CA LYS A 61 -3.66 5.33 11.45
C LYS A 61 -2.60 4.97 10.40
N ILE A 62 -1.88 5.98 9.91
CA ILE A 62 -0.79 5.78 8.96
C ILE A 62 0.48 5.47 9.74
N LEU A 63 1.12 4.34 9.39
CA LEU A 63 2.35 3.89 10.04
C LEU A 63 3.60 4.24 9.24
N GLY A 64 3.48 4.38 7.92
CA GLY A 64 4.56 4.82 7.06
C GLY A 64 4.74 3.95 5.82
N TRP A 65 5.69 4.35 4.98
CA TRP A 65 6.03 3.65 3.75
C TRP A 65 7.16 2.65 3.99
N GLU A 66 7.08 1.50 3.32
CA GLU A 66 8.13 0.51 3.27
C GLU A 66 8.40 0.08 1.83
N GLY A 67 9.55 -0.56 1.59
CA GLY A 67 10.04 -0.84 0.26
C GLY A 67 9.41 -2.04 -0.44
N PRO A 68 9.94 -2.40 -1.63
CA PRO A 68 9.40 -3.50 -2.44
C PRO A 68 9.39 -4.85 -1.74
N GLU A 69 10.36 -5.11 -0.88
CA GLU A 69 10.48 -6.39 -0.16
C GLU A 69 9.29 -6.58 0.79
N ALA A 70 8.94 -5.52 1.54
CA ALA A 70 7.78 -5.55 2.42
C ALA A 70 6.47 -5.70 1.64
N ALA A 71 6.37 -5.05 0.48
CA ALA A 71 5.21 -5.19 -0.41
C ALA A 71 5.08 -6.61 -0.93
N THR A 72 6.18 -7.24 -1.35
CA THR A 72 6.19 -8.63 -1.82
C THR A 72 5.76 -9.57 -0.68
N LYS A 73 6.26 -9.37 0.52
CA LYS A 73 5.86 -10.17 1.68
C LYS A 73 4.36 -10.08 1.92
N GLU A 74 3.80 -8.89 1.86
CA GLU A 74 2.36 -8.67 2.06
C GLU A 74 1.55 -9.43 1.00
N ILE A 75 1.97 -9.38 -0.26
CA ILE A 75 1.31 -10.09 -1.35
C ILE A 75 1.37 -11.60 -1.11
N MET A 76 2.53 -12.13 -0.77
CA MET A 76 2.71 -13.57 -0.54
C MET A 76 1.93 -14.05 0.68
N ASP A 77 1.92 -13.27 1.76
CA ASP A 77 1.13 -13.57 2.95
C ASP A 77 -0.37 -13.56 2.62
N GLY A 78 -0.81 -12.62 1.79
CA GLY A 78 -2.20 -12.55 1.32
C GLY A 78 -2.60 -13.78 0.52
N ILE A 79 -1.75 -14.26 -0.38
CA ILE A 79 -1.98 -15.48 -1.15
C ILE A 79 -2.08 -16.68 -0.21
N ALA A 80 -1.15 -16.82 0.73
CA ALA A 80 -1.14 -17.92 1.67
C ALA A 80 -2.40 -17.92 2.55
N ASN A 81 -2.82 -16.75 3.04
CA ASN A 81 -4.01 -16.60 3.85
C ASN A 81 -5.27 -16.93 3.07
N TYR A 82 -5.36 -16.51 1.81
CA TYR A 82 -6.48 -16.84 0.92
C TYR A 82 -6.57 -18.35 0.72
N ASN A 83 -5.47 -18.99 0.37
CA ASN A 83 -5.42 -20.44 0.13
C ASN A 83 -5.82 -21.21 1.39
N LYS A 84 -5.37 -20.78 2.56
CA LYS A 84 -5.70 -21.39 3.84
C LYS A 84 -7.20 -21.30 4.14
N ALA A 85 -7.81 -20.15 3.84
CA ALA A 85 -9.24 -19.91 4.09
C ALA A 85 -10.15 -20.67 3.11
N HIS A 86 -9.63 -21.02 1.91
CA HIS A 86 -10.39 -21.66 0.82
C HIS A 86 -9.91 -23.07 0.50
N ALA A 87 -9.11 -23.63 1.38
CA ALA A 87 -8.59 -25.01 1.22
C ALA A 87 -9.66 -26.06 1.42
#